data_559b578aea8a61c417e6eddd493837d8
#
_entry.id   559b578aea8a61c417e6eddd493837d8
#
_cell.length_a   1.000
_cell.length_b   1.000
_cell.length_c   1.000
_cell.angle_alpha   90.00
_cell.angle_beta   90.00
_cell.angle_gamma   90.00
#
_symmetry.space_group_name_H-M   'P 1'
#
loop_
_entity.id
_entity.type
_entity.pdbx_description
1 polymer ?
#
loop_
_entity_poly.entity_id
_entity_poly.type
_entity_poly.pdbx_seq_one_letter_code
_entity_poly.pdbx_strand_id
1 'polypeptide(L)'
;MLKRALLVPRQLKLLAQYRPMSSEAPMKATASVAEEATTAPAPTPKQPKKSKLQVSLKTPKGTKDWADTDMVIREAIFSTLSDLFKRHGGVTIDTPVFELREILAGKYGEDSKLIYDLQDQGGELCSLRYDLTVPFARYLAMNNIQNIKRYHIAKVYRRDQPAMTKGRMREFYQCDLDIAGSFEPMVPDAEILSVLVEGLTMLGIRDFKVKLNHRKILDGIFKIAGVKDEDVRKISSAVDKLDKLPWEAVRREITLEKGQSEETADKIGEYVKLNGSLREIFTLLSKDEAIVSDELAKQGLDDIEILMKYVEAFDIDKYISFDLSLARGLDYYTGLIYEAVTEASAPPENASELKKHAKNAEDASEYVGVGSIAAGGRYDNLVNMFAQASGKKSAQIPCVGVSFGVERIFSLIKQRSHLTSAVKPSATQVYIMAFGGGKDWTGLLVDRMKIAKQLWENGIEAEYLYKSKANPRKQFEAAEKAGAHIAVILGKEEYAEGKVRVKRLGPEFADDDGELVDLANFVPVVREKLGQVHADGVDNVTRLLRGL
;
A
#
# COMPACT_ATOMS: atom_id res chain seq x y z
N MET A 1 -21.18 19.48 -51.03
CA MET A 1 -20.56 18.57 -52.02
C MET A 1 -19.73 17.55 -51.30
N LEU A 2 -19.89 16.32 -51.73
CA LEU A 2 -19.17 15.08 -51.43
C LEU A 2 -19.52 14.31 -50.15
N LYS A 3 -20.41 13.37 -50.38
CA LYS A 3 -20.67 12.10 -49.65
C LYS A 3 -19.45 11.18 -49.72
N ARG A 4 -19.15 10.49 -48.63
CA ARG A 4 -18.54 9.14 -48.63
C ARG A 4 -19.09 8.39 -47.43
N ALA A 5 -19.92 7.55 -47.62
CA ALA A 5 -20.12 6.13 -47.88
C ALA A 5 -19.50 5.25 -46.78
N LEU A 6 -20.41 4.68 -45.97
CA LEU A 6 -20.21 3.52 -45.10
C LEU A 6 -19.75 2.29 -45.91
N LEU A 7 -18.76 1.58 -45.42
CA LEU A 7 -18.46 0.20 -45.78
C LEU A 7 -18.37 -0.67 -44.52
N VAL A 8 -19.36 -1.50 -44.37
CA VAL A 8 -19.41 -2.65 -43.43
C VAL A 8 -18.90 -3.87 -44.20
N PRO A 9 -18.01 -4.68 -43.67
CA PRO A 9 -17.83 -6.04 -44.17
C PRO A 9 -18.69 -7.03 -43.41
N ARG A 10 -19.42 -7.78 -44.17
CA ARG A 10 -20.19 -8.97 -43.78
C ARG A 10 -19.28 -10.18 -43.60
N GLN A 11 -19.72 -11.01 -42.66
CA GLN A 11 -19.63 -12.48 -42.57
C GLN A 11 -18.30 -13.14 -42.18
N LEU A 12 -18.43 -13.97 -41.15
CA LEU A 12 -18.25 -15.42 -41.35
C LEU A 12 -18.92 -16.21 -40.19
N LYS A 13 -19.95 -16.94 -40.54
CA LYS A 13 -20.51 -18.07 -39.76
C LYS A 13 -19.55 -19.24 -39.92
N LEU A 14 -19.09 -19.81 -38.83
CA LEU A 14 -18.61 -21.19 -38.81
C LEU A 14 -19.17 -21.88 -37.57
N LEU A 15 -20.21 -22.66 -37.79
CA LEU A 15 -20.71 -23.72 -36.93
C LEU A 15 -19.72 -24.91 -37.02
N ALA A 16 -19.04 -25.22 -35.96
CA ALA A 16 -18.36 -26.50 -35.84
C ALA A 16 -19.07 -27.38 -34.83
N GLN A 17 -19.57 -28.49 -35.36
CA GLN A 17 -20.26 -29.59 -34.69
C GLN A 17 -19.33 -30.28 -33.67
N TYR A 18 -19.71 -30.35 -32.44
CA TYR A 18 -19.17 -31.31 -31.47
C TYR A 18 -20.00 -32.59 -31.54
N ARG A 19 -19.37 -33.69 -31.94
CA ARG A 19 -19.88 -35.07 -31.74
C ARG A 19 -19.19 -35.65 -30.49
N PRO A 20 -19.91 -36.30 -29.60
CA PRO A 20 -19.30 -37.12 -28.55
C PRO A 20 -18.91 -38.48 -29.10
N MET A 21 -17.67 -38.88 -28.86
CA MET A 21 -17.24 -40.26 -29.09
C MET A 21 -17.52 -41.11 -27.84
N SER A 22 -18.45 -42.04 -27.97
CA SER A 22 -18.58 -43.21 -27.11
C SER A 22 -17.74 -44.33 -27.70
N SER A 23 -16.92 -44.99 -26.91
CA SER A 23 -16.38 -46.32 -27.25
C SER A 23 -16.31 -47.14 -25.98
N GLU A 24 -17.32 -47.94 -25.78
CA GLU A 24 -17.27 -49.15 -24.96
C GLU A 24 -16.60 -50.26 -25.77
N ALA A 25 -15.70 -50.99 -25.15
CA ALA A 25 -15.22 -52.29 -25.62
C ALA A 25 -15.41 -53.30 -24.49
N PRO A 26 -16.00 -54.48 -24.76
CA PRO A 26 -16.33 -55.44 -23.73
C PRO A 26 -15.16 -56.41 -23.46
N MET A 27 -14.82 -56.61 -22.20
CA MET A 27 -13.95 -57.75 -21.79
C MET A 27 -14.81 -58.92 -21.35
N LYS A 28 -14.48 -60.06 -21.94
CA LYS A 28 -15.09 -61.37 -21.77
C LYS A 28 -14.90 -61.94 -20.37
N ALA A 29 -15.98 -62.49 -19.83
CA ALA A 29 -15.99 -63.31 -18.65
C ALA A 29 -15.42 -64.71 -18.93
N THR A 30 -14.59 -65.20 -18.03
CA THR A 30 -14.33 -66.64 -17.88
C THR A 30 -14.86 -67.07 -16.52
N ALA A 31 -15.80 -68.01 -16.57
CA ALA A 31 -16.35 -68.68 -15.42
C ALA A 31 -15.42 -69.78 -14.91
N SER A 32 -15.27 -69.95 -13.61
CA SER A 32 -14.86 -71.16 -12.97
C SER A 32 -15.65 -71.38 -11.67
N VAL A 33 -15.94 -72.64 -11.46
CA VAL A 33 -16.94 -73.33 -10.70
C VAL A 33 -16.81 -73.18 -9.18
N ALA A 34 -17.98 -73.31 -8.54
CA ALA A 34 -18.29 -73.19 -7.14
C ALA A 34 -17.61 -74.18 -6.19
N GLU A 35 -17.42 -73.72 -4.96
CA GLU A 35 -17.48 -74.58 -3.78
C GLU A 35 -18.26 -73.82 -2.67
N GLU A 36 -19.31 -74.45 -2.17
CA GLU A 36 -20.16 -73.94 -1.08
C GLU A 36 -19.43 -74.10 0.26
N ALA A 37 -19.33 -72.97 0.99
CA ALA A 37 -19.07 -72.98 2.42
C ALA A 37 -20.01 -72.00 3.11
N THR A 38 -20.94 -72.57 3.85
CA THR A 38 -21.86 -71.87 4.76
C THR A 38 -21.06 -71.17 5.88
N THR A 39 -21.14 -69.81 5.96
CA THR A 39 -20.77 -69.07 7.13
C THR A 39 -21.75 -67.90 7.38
N ALA A 40 -21.98 -67.61 8.64
CA ALA A 40 -22.94 -66.66 9.21
C ALA A 40 -22.83 -65.23 8.67
N PRO A 41 -23.92 -64.42 8.76
CA PRO A 41 -23.93 -63.06 8.17
C PRO A 41 -22.95 -62.13 8.83
N ALA A 42 -22.04 -61.56 8.03
CA ALA A 42 -21.13 -60.53 8.42
C ALA A 42 -21.85 -59.21 8.78
N PRO A 43 -21.38 -58.43 9.74
CA PRO A 43 -22.02 -57.17 10.10
C PRO A 43 -21.88 -56.16 8.95
N THR A 44 -22.98 -55.55 8.58
CA THR A 44 -23.09 -54.49 7.59
C THR A 44 -22.03 -53.39 7.84
N PRO A 45 -21.24 -53.00 6.83
CA PRO A 45 -20.27 -51.88 6.98
C PRO A 45 -21.06 -50.62 7.27
N LYS A 46 -20.82 -50.03 8.45
CA LYS A 46 -21.28 -48.68 8.78
C LYS A 46 -20.72 -47.71 7.74
N GLN A 47 -21.60 -47.08 6.96
CA GLN A 47 -21.21 -46.01 6.05
C GLN A 47 -20.40 -44.97 6.83
N PRO A 48 -19.24 -44.50 6.31
CA PRO A 48 -18.48 -43.45 6.97
C PRO A 48 -19.38 -42.21 7.06
N LYS A 49 -19.64 -41.75 8.29
CA LYS A 49 -20.30 -40.47 8.52
C LYS A 49 -19.51 -39.42 7.71
N LYS A 50 -20.17 -38.80 6.69
CA LYS A 50 -19.64 -37.63 6.01
C LYS A 50 -19.27 -36.60 7.09
N SER A 51 -17.96 -36.45 7.39
CA SER A 51 -17.51 -35.37 8.22
C SER A 51 -17.93 -34.07 7.52
N LYS A 52 -18.80 -33.29 8.14
CA LYS A 52 -19.08 -31.94 7.69
C LYS A 52 -17.72 -31.23 7.64
N LEU A 53 -17.28 -30.82 6.45
CA LEU A 53 -16.09 -30.02 6.29
C LEU A 53 -16.27 -28.78 7.18
N GLN A 54 -15.58 -28.74 8.30
CA GLN A 54 -15.63 -27.60 9.22
C GLN A 54 -14.66 -26.56 8.68
N VAL A 55 -15.18 -25.60 7.91
CA VAL A 55 -14.40 -24.49 7.38
C VAL A 55 -14.16 -23.48 8.50
N SER A 56 -12.90 -23.20 8.78
CA SER A 56 -12.53 -22.12 9.71
C SER A 56 -12.70 -20.76 9.01
N LEU A 57 -13.66 -19.95 9.46
CA LEU A 57 -13.90 -18.61 8.92
C LEU A 57 -12.87 -17.63 9.50
N LYS A 58 -11.74 -17.49 8.82
CA LYS A 58 -10.66 -16.53 9.16
C LYS A 58 -9.92 -16.10 7.91
N THR A 59 -9.34 -14.91 7.96
CA THR A 59 -8.37 -14.45 6.95
C THR A 59 -7.04 -15.21 7.08
N PRO A 60 -6.25 -15.34 6.01
CA PRO A 60 -4.90 -15.85 6.08
C PRO A 60 -4.03 -15.05 7.06
N LYS A 61 -3.05 -15.71 7.70
CA LYS A 61 -2.14 -15.05 8.64
C LYS A 61 -1.42 -13.87 7.99
N GLY A 62 -1.44 -12.72 8.62
CA GLY A 62 -0.81 -11.49 8.11
C GLY A 62 -1.63 -10.75 7.06
N THR A 63 -2.91 -11.08 6.92
CA THR A 63 -3.88 -10.35 6.10
C THR A 63 -5.07 -9.88 6.95
N LYS A 64 -5.84 -8.95 6.44
CA LYS A 64 -6.98 -8.35 7.13
C LYS A 64 -8.05 -7.94 6.13
N ASP A 65 -9.33 -8.12 6.50
CA ASP A 65 -10.43 -7.42 5.84
C ASP A 65 -10.43 -5.95 6.29
N TRP A 66 -10.63 -5.06 5.36
CA TRP A 66 -10.69 -3.62 5.59
C TRP A 66 -12.11 -3.14 5.35
N ALA A 67 -12.68 -2.42 6.31
CA ALA A 67 -14.05 -1.95 6.24
C ALA A 67 -14.23 -0.66 7.06
N ASP A 68 -15.39 -0.07 6.96
CA ASP A 68 -15.85 1.07 7.75
C ASP A 68 -14.84 2.24 7.76
N THR A 69 -14.62 2.83 8.91
CA THR A 69 -13.72 3.98 9.11
C THR A 69 -12.27 3.70 8.69
N ASP A 70 -11.82 2.43 8.80
CA ASP A 70 -10.48 2.04 8.35
C ASP A 70 -10.32 2.26 6.83
N MET A 71 -11.36 1.97 6.04
CA MET A 71 -11.34 2.21 4.59
C MET A 71 -11.33 3.70 4.26
N VAL A 72 -12.13 4.51 4.95
CA VAL A 72 -12.16 5.97 4.71
C VAL A 72 -10.77 6.59 4.93
N ILE A 73 -10.08 6.21 6.02
CA ILE A 73 -8.71 6.68 6.28
C ILE A 73 -7.75 6.22 5.18
N ARG A 74 -7.85 4.97 4.74
CA ARG A 74 -6.98 4.43 3.67
C ARG A 74 -7.21 5.13 2.33
N GLU A 75 -8.46 5.37 1.95
CA GLU A 75 -8.81 6.10 0.72
C GLU A 75 -8.28 7.53 0.76
N ALA A 76 -8.32 8.20 1.93
CA ALA A 76 -7.72 9.51 2.11
C ALA A 76 -6.19 9.47 1.93
N ILE A 77 -5.50 8.42 2.42
CA ILE A 77 -4.06 8.23 2.17
C ILE A 77 -3.79 8.06 0.67
N PHE A 78 -4.55 7.19 0.00
CA PHE A 78 -4.38 6.93 -1.44
C PHE A 78 -4.63 8.18 -2.28
N SER A 79 -5.70 8.92 -2.01
CA SER A 79 -6.04 10.17 -2.70
C SER A 79 -4.94 11.21 -2.50
N THR A 80 -4.51 11.43 -1.26
CA THR A 80 -3.48 12.42 -0.93
C THR A 80 -2.17 12.14 -1.68
N LEU A 81 -1.71 10.89 -1.69
CA LEU A 81 -0.48 10.50 -2.38
C LEU A 81 -0.65 10.52 -3.90
N SER A 82 -1.79 10.06 -4.42
CA SER A 82 -2.09 10.12 -5.85
C SER A 82 -2.10 11.55 -6.38
N ASP A 83 -2.69 12.49 -5.64
CA ASP A 83 -2.75 13.90 -6.03
C ASP A 83 -1.37 14.57 -5.95
N LEU A 84 -0.55 14.19 -4.95
CA LEU A 84 0.85 14.60 -4.88
C LEU A 84 1.63 14.12 -6.10
N PHE A 85 1.55 12.83 -6.43
CA PHE A 85 2.29 12.25 -7.55
C PHE A 85 1.88 12.88 -8.89
N LYS A 86 0.60 13.18 -9.09
CA LYS A 86 0.10 13.90 -10.27
C LYS A 86 0.64 15.33 -10.36
N ARG A 87 0.75 16.06 -9.23
CA ARG A 87 1.36 17.41 -9.20
C ARG A 87 2.81 17.39 -9.66
N HIS A 88 3.54 16.34 -9.34
CA HIS A 88 4.90 16.11 -9.80
C HIS A 88 4.98 15.51 -11.22
N GLY A 89 3.87 15.47 -11.98
CA GLY A 89 3.83 14.99 -13.36
C GLY A 89 3.87 13.46 -13.47
N GLY A 90 3.60 12.73 -12.40
CA GLY A 90 3.52 11.27 -12.42
C GLY A 90 2.32 10.76 -13.21
N VAL A 91 2.55 9.76 -14.06
CA VAL A 91 1.49 9.01 -14.76
C VAL A 91 1.29 7.66 -14.09
N THR A 92 0.04 7.20 -14.01
CA THR A 92 -0.23 5.90 -13.40
C THR A 92 0.04 4.76 -14.36
N ILE A 93 0.56 3.65 -13.81
CA ILE A 93 0.61 2.34 -14.49
C ILE A 93 0.02 1.28 -13.56
N ASP A 94 -0.31 0.13 -14.12
CA ASP A 94 -0.61 -1.09 -13.36
C ASP A 94 0.14 -2.27 -13.97
N THR A 95 0.62 -3.17 -13.12
CA THR A 95 1.30 -4.41 -13.51
C THR A 95 0.60 -5.61 -12.88
N PRO A 96 0.72 -6.81 -13.44
CA PRO A 96 0.10 -7.99 -12.86
C PRO A 96 0.49 -8.23 -11.38
N VAL A 97 -0.45 -8.77 -10.61
CA VAL A 97 -0.21 -9.14 -9.19
C VAL A 97 0.83 -10.26 -9.08
N PHE A 98 0.87 -11.15 -10.04
CA PHE A 98 1.86 -12.21 -10.14
C PHE A 98 2.80 -11.96 -11.32
N GLU A 99 4.05 -12.31 -11.14
CA GLU A 99 5.12 -12.21 -12.14
C GLU A 99 5.66 -13.61 -12.42
N LEU A 100 6.31 -13.79 -13.55
CA LEU A 100 7.11 -15.00 -13.79
C LEU A 100 8.15 -15.12 -12.67
N ARG A 101 8.31 -16.33 -12.11
CA ARG A 101 9.24 -16.58 -11.01
C ARG A 101 10.66 -16.14 -11.36
N GLU A 102 11.09 -16.35 -12.60
CA GLU A 102 12.42 -15.95 -13.09
C GLU A 102 12.65 -14.44 -13.08
N ILE A 103 11.59 -13.63 -13.22
CA ILE A 103 11.67 -12.16 -13.16
C ILE A 103 12.05 -11.71 -11.74
N LEU A 104 11.52 -12.37 -10.72
CA LEU A 104 11.77 -12.04 -9.32
C LEU A 104 13.04 -12.70 -8.78
N ALA A 105 13.46 -13.85 -9.36
CA ALA A 105 14.59 -14.62 -8.89
C ALA A 105 15.90 -13.81 -8.92
N GLY A 106 16.64 -13.86 -7.82
CA GLY A 106 17.95 -13.23 -7.70
C GLY A 106 17.96 -11.69 -7.65
N LYS A 107 16.79 -11.04 -7.48
CA LYS A 107 16.69 -9.57 -7.40
C LYS A 107 16.67 -9.03 -5.96
N TYR A 108 16.42 -9.88 -4.99
CA TYR A 108 16.16 -9.48 -3.60
C TYR A 108 17.17 -10.06 -2.59
N GLY A 109 18.26 -10.65 -3.05
CA GLY A 109 19.26 -11.22 -2.17
C GLY A 109 18.69 -12.22 -1.16
N GLU A 110 18.97 -11.99 0.14
CA GLU A 110 18.44 -12.84 1.22
C GLU A 110 16.91 -12.77 1.35
N ASP A 111 16.28 -11.68 0.94
CA ASP A 111 14.83 -11.52 0.98
C ASP A 111 14.09 -12.38 -0.04
N SER A 112 14.80 -13.00 -0.99
CA SER A 112 14.22 -13.94 -1.97
C SER A 112 13.45 -15.08 -1.31
N LYS A 113 13.83 -15.50 -0.09
CA LYS A 113 13.11 -16.49 0.73
C LYS A 113 11.73 -16.04 1.20
N LEU A 114 11.45 -14.73 1.11
CA LEU A 114 10.17 -14.12 1.53
C LEU A 114 9.18 -14.01 0.37
N ILE A 115 9.53 -14.42 -0.84
CA ILE A 115 8.62 -14.43 -1.99
C ILE A 115 7.59 -15.55 -1.82
N TYR A 116 6.34 -15.28 -2.19
CA TYR A 116 5.29 -16.27 -2.32
C TYR A 116 5.33 -16.88 -3.72
N ASP A 117 5.85 -18.10 -3.84
CA ASP A 117 5.72 -18.89 -5.06
C ASP A 117 4.31 -19.47 -5.15
N LEU A 118 3.73 -19.44 -6.34
CA LEU A 118 2.45 -20.07 -6.63
C LEU A 118 2.68 -21.54 -7.00
N GLN A 119 1.70 -22.39 -6.62
CA GLN A 119 1.73 -23.78 -7.01
C GLN A 119 1.61 -23.90 -8.53
N ASP A 120 2.42 -24.76 -9.12
CA ASP A 120 2.35 -25.05 -10.55
C ASP A 120 0.96 -25.59 -10.92
N GLN A 121 0.35 -24.96 -11.92
CA GLN A 121 -0.95 -25.34 -12.47
C GLN A 121 -0.83 -25.91 -13.90
N GLY A 122 0.38 -26.32 -14.29
CA GLY A 122 0.66 -26.86 -15.63
C GLY A 122 0.93 -25.76 -16.67
N GLY A 123 1.65 -24.73 -16.32
CA GLY A 123 2.02 -23.61 -17.18
C GLY A 123 3.32 -22.95 -16.77
N GLU A 124 3.36 -21.64 -16.87
CA GLU A 124 4.50 -20.83 -16.42
C GLU A 124 4.57 -20.78 -14.90
N LEU A 125 5.75 -20.95 -14.33
CA LEU A 125 5.97 -20.79 -12.89
C LEU A 125 5.88 -19.33 -12.51
N CYS A 126 4.95 -19.01 -11.61
CA CYS A 126 4.66 -17.66 -11.17
C CYS A 126 4.89 -17.48 -9.66
N SER A 127 5.09 -16.24 -9.27
CA SER A 127 5.19 -15.83 -7.86
C SER A 127 4.44 -14.52 -7.66
N LEU A 128 3.94 -14.26 -6.45
CA LEU A 128 3.34 -12.96 -6.13
C LEU A 128 4.43 -11.89 -6.08
N ARG A 129 4.14 -10.69 -6.61
CA ARG A 129 5.08 -9.57 -6.59
C ARG A 129 5.47 -9.19 -5.17
N TYR A 130 6.77 -9.05 -4.95
CA TYR A 130 7.36 -8.70 -3.66
C TYR A 130 7.38 -7.17 -3.41
N ASP A 131 7.55 -6.41 -4.49
CA ASP A 131 7.51 -4.95 -4.58
C ASP A 131 6.88 -4.49 -5.91
N LEU A 132 6.87 -3.18 -6.16
CA LEU A 132 6.42 -2.61 -7.43
C LEU A 132 7.58 -2.15 -8.32
N THR A 133 8.82 -2.21 -7.84
CA THR A 133 10.03 -1.74 -8.54
C THR A 133 10.50 -2.75 -9.58
N VAL A 134 10.61 -4.03 -9.22
CA VAL A 134 11.04 -5.08 -10.17
C VAL A 134 10.03 -5.25 -11.32
N PRO A 135 8.70 -5.30 -11.09
CA PRO A 135 7.71 -5.26 -12.16
C PRO A 135 7.81 -4.01 -13.06
N PHE A 136 8.13 -2.85 -12.48
CA PHE A 136 8.33 -1.63 -13.25
C PHE A 136 9.56 -1.71 -14.16
N ALA A 137 10.69 -2.17 -13.64
CA ALA A 137 11.90 -2.33 -14.44
C ALA A 137 11.70 -3.34 -15.60
N ARG A 138 10.99 -4.45 -15.34
CA ARG A 138 10.56 -5.40 -16.38
C ARG A 138 9.68 -4.72 -17.42
N TYR A 139 8.71 -3.88 -16.99
CA TYR A 139 7.81 -3.12 -17.87
C TYR A 139 8.59 -2.17 -18.78
N LEU A 140 9.56 -1.43 -18.26
CA LEU A 140 10.43 -0.53 -19.04
C LEU A 140 11.23 -1.31 -20.10
N ALA A 141 11.88 -2.40 -19.69
CA ALA A 141 12.68 -3.23 -20.60
C ALA A 141 11.83 -3.91 -21.68
N MET A 142 10.65 -4.40 -21.33
CA MET A 142 9.73 -5.07 -22.25
C MET A 142 9.22 -4.12 -23.32
N ASN A 143 8.84 -2.89 -22.95
CA ASN A 143 8.23 -1.89 -23.82
C ASN A 143 9.24 -0.89 -24.39
N ASN A 144 10.53 -1.04 -24.12
CA ASN A 144 11.62 -0.15 -24.60
C ASN A 144 11.36 1.35 -24.26
N ILE A 145 10.87 1.62 -23.06
CA ILE A 145 10.58 2.98 -22.58
C ILE A 145 11.87 3.60 -22.07
N GLN A 146 12.26 4.75 -22.60
CA GLN A 146 13.52 5.43 -22.29
C GLN A 146 13.40 6.42 -21.14
N ASN A 147 12.24 7.06 -20.99
CA ASN A 147 11.96 7.95 -19.87
C ASN A 147 10.48 7.92 -19.49
N ILE A 148 10.21 7.99 -18.20
CA ILE A 148 8.87 8.09 -17.64
C ILE A 148 8.97 8.51 -16.17
N LYS A 149 8.02 9.31 -15.72
CA LYS A 149 7.74 9.50 -14.30
C LYS A 149 6.42 8.77 -14.00
N ARG A 150 6.49 7.65 -13.30
CA ARG A 150 5.31 6.81 -13.03
C ARG A 150 4.95 6.78 -11.57
N TYR A 151 3.67 6.63 -11.25
CA TYR A 151 3.27 6.16 -9.94
C TYR A 151 2.42 4.90 -10.03
N HIS A 152 2.48 4.09 -8.96
CA HIS A 152 1.71 2.85 -8.84
C HIS A 152 1.28 2.65 -7.39
N ILE A 153 -0.02 2.51 -7.15
CA ILE A 153 -0.60 2.23 -5.84
C ILE A 153 -1.22 0.85 -5.89
N ALA A 154 -0.57 -0.13 -5.26
CA ALA A 154 -1.00 -1.51 -5.37
C ALA A 154 -0.52 -2.40 -4.22
N LYS A 155 -1.14 -3.58 -4.09
CA LYS A 155 -0.76 -4.59 -3.11
C LYS A 155 0.51 -5.31 -3.51
N VAL A 156 1.34 -5.61 -2.51
CA VAL A 156 2.52 -6.47 -2.59
C VAL A 156 2.48 -7.53 -1.50
N TYR A 157 3.30 -8.58 -1.62
CA TYR A 157 3.16 -9.79 -0.83
C TYR A 157 4.51 -10.26 -0.30
N ARG A 158 4.64 -10.40 1.03
CA ARG A 158 5.88 -10.84 1.68
C ARG A 158 5.58 -11.87 2.76
N ARG A 159 6.29 -13.01 2.73
CA ARG A 159 6.13 -14.11 3.70
C ARG A 159 6.75 -13.80 5.08
N ASP A 160 6.99 -12.55 5.37
CA ASP A 160 7.60 -12.12 6.62
C ASP A 160 6.71 -12.41 7.85
N GLN A 161 7.33 -12.36 9.06
CA GLN A 161 6.59 -12.46 10.31
C GLN A 161 5.74 -11.20 10.49
N PRO A 162 4.40 -11.31 10.55
CA PRO A 162 3.54 -10.15 10.66
C PRO A 162 3.54 -9.54 12.07
N ALA A 163 3.37 -8.22 12.14
CA ALA A 163 3.06 -7.44 13.33
C ALA A 163 1.89 -6.50 12.97
N MET A 164 0.68 -7.03 13.04
CA MET A 164 -0.54 -6.42 12.50
C MET A 164 -0.84 -5.04 13.08
N THR A 165 -0.66 -4.88 14.40
CA THR A 165 -0.88 -3.62 15.12
C THR A 165 0.10 -2.52 14.72
N LYS A 166 1.24 -2.90 14.15
CA LYS A 166 2.31 -2.01 13.67
C LYS A 166 2.32 -1.82 12.15
N GLY A 167 1.27 -2.28 11.46
CA GLY A 167 1.18 -2.19 10.01
C GLY A 167 2.16 -3.08 9.24
N ARG A 168 2.79 -4.07 9.90
CA ARG A 168 3.63 -5.07 9.23
C ARG A 168 2.79 -6.28 8.87
N MET A 169 2.41 -6.34 7.61
CA MET A 169 1.49 -7.34 7.09
C MET A 169 2.16 -8.19 6.00
N ARG A 170 1.52 -9.31 5.63
CA ARG A 170 1.96 -10.16 4.52
C ARG A 170 1.37 -9.72 3.18
N GLU A 171 0.21 -9.09 3.21
CA GLU A 171 -0.40 -8.37 2.09
C GLU A 171 -0.55 -6.91 2.53
N PHE A 172 0.06 -5.98 1.79
CA PHE A 172 0.01 -4.56 2.11
C PHE A 172 0.16 -3.71 0.84
N TYR A 173 -0.24 -2.45 0.91
CA TYR A 173 -0.12 -1.52 -0.19
C TYR A 173 1.21 -0.76 -0.16
N GLN A 174 1.81 -0.62 -1.31
CA GLN A 174 2.84 0.36 -1.60
C GLN A 174 2.27 1.47 -2.48
N CYS A 175 2.64 2.72 -2.19
CA CYS A 175 2.39 3.86 -3.06
C CYS A 175 3.74 4.33 -3.56
N ASP A 176 4.08 3.98 -4.79
CA ASP A 176 5.39 4.21 -5.38
C ASP A 176 5.34 5.32 -6.41
N LEU A 177 6.33 6.22 -6.37
CA LEU A 177 6.67 7.14 -7.46
C LEU A 177 8.09 6.89 -7.88
N ASP A 178 8.32 6.72 -9.19
CA ASP A 178 9.65 6.51 -9.77
C ASP A 178 9.85 7.41 -10.99
N ILE A 179 11.09 7.89 -11.13
CA ILE A 179 11.58 8.63 -12.29
C ILE A 179 12.62 7.77 -12.99
N ALA A 180 12.35 7.40 -14.23
CA ALA A 180 13.25 6.63 -15.08
C ALA A 180 13.70 7.49 -16.28
N GLY A 181 14.99 7.46 -16.59
CA GLY A 181 15.57 8.19 -17.71
C GLY A 181 16.93 8.80 -17.40
N SER A 182 17.62 9.26 -18.41
CA SER A 182 18.90 9.97 -18.28
C SER A 182 18.64 11.47 -18.12
N PHE A 183 19.00 12.00 -16.97
CA PHE A 183 18.80 13.40 -16.59
C PHE A 183 20.09 13.95 -15.98
N GLU A 184 20.10 15.24 -15.64
CA GLU A 184 21.19 15.84 -14.90
C GLU A 184 21.38 15.14 -13.53
N PRO A 185 22.62 14.95 -13.07
CA PRO A 185 22.93 14.25 -11.81
C PRO A 185 22.15 14.81 -10.62
N MET A 186 21.61 13.93 -9.80
CA MET A 186 20.92 14.23 -8.53
C MET A 186 19.63 15.07 -8.66
N VAL A 187 19.23 15.54 -9.85
CA VAL A 187 17.98 16.30 -10.04
C VAL A 187 16.76 15.43 -9.74
N PRO A 188 16.60 14.22 -10.34
CA PRO A 188 15.51 13.32 -9.99
C PRO A 188 15.55 12.86 -8.53
N ASP A 189 16.75 12.67 -7.97
CA ASP A 189 16.93 12.22 -6.58
C ASP A 189 16.41 13.28 -5.60
N ALA A 190 16.75 14.54 -5.82
CA ALA A 190 16.28 15.65 -5.00
C ALA A 190 14.76 15.83 -5.12
N GLU A 191 14.17 15.66 -6.31
CA GLU A 191 12.72 15.71 -6.50
C GLU A 191 12.02 14.58 -5.74
N ILE A 192 12.53 13.35 -5.80
CA ILE A 192 11.97 12.21 -5.05
C ILE A 192 12.06 12.44 -3.53
N LEU A 193 13.17 13.00 -3.03
CA LEU A 193 13.28 13.36 -1.62
C LEU A 193 12.28 14.46 -1.23
N SER A 194 12.04 15.45 -2.10
CA SER A 194 11.01 16.47 -1.89
C SER A 194 9.61 15.84 -1.83
N VAL A 195 9.28 14.94 -2.75
CA VAL A 195 8.00 14.18 -2.74
C VAL A 195 7.84 13.37 -1.46
N LEU A 196 8.93 12.75 -0.96
CA LEU A 196 8.89 11.99 0.29
C LEU A 196 8.53 12.90 1.47
N VAL A 197 9.19 14.04 1.60
CA VAL A 197 8.96 15.02 2.68
C VAL A 197 7.55 15.63 2.56
N GLU A 198 7.16 16.05 1.37
CA GLU A 198 5.84 16.63 1.11
C GLU A 198 4.72 15.62 1.41
N GLY A 199 4.86 14.37 0.94
CA GLY A 199 3.87 13.32 1.15
C GLY A 199 3.62 13.02 2.63
N LEU A 200 4.66 12.87 3.42
CA LEU A 200 4.54 12.64 4.87
C LEU A 200 3.91 13.86 5.57
N THR A 201 4.31 15.06 5.19
CA THR A 201 3.77 16.31 5.74
C THR A 201 2.27 16.46 5.41
N MET A 202 1.88 16.17 4.16
CA MET A 202 0.46 16.19 3.74
C MET A 202 -0.39 15.15 4.47
N LEU A 203 0.19 14.02 4.87
CA LEU A 203 -0.46 13.02 5.70
C LEU A 203 -0.43 13.36 7.20
N GLY A 204 0.01 14.59 7.54
CA GLY A 204 0.06 15.09 8.91
C GLY A 204 1.16 14.46 9.77
N ILE A 205 2.11 13.74 9.17
CA ILE A 205 3.27 13.21 9.87
C ILE A 205 4.35 14.29 9.81
N ARG A 206 4.66 14.94 10.94
CA ARG A 206 5.59 16.08 11.00
C ARG A 206 6.90 15.73 11.71
N ASP A 207 6.86 14.80 12.67
CA ASP A 207 8.02 14.38 13.45
C ASP A 207 8.67 13.16 12.79
N PHE A 208 9.43 13.40 11.73
CA PHE A 208 10.17 12.35 11.04
C PHE A 208 11.56 12.83 10.63
N LYS A 209 12.46 11.89 10.42
CA LYS A 209 13.75 12.07 9.79
C LYS A 209 13.87 11.18 8.57
N VAL A 210 14.49 11.72 7.53
CA VAL A 210 14.87 10.95 6.34
C VAL A 210 16.35 10.60 6.52
N LYS A 211 16.64 9.40 6.96
CA LYS A 211 17.98 8.83 6.94
C LYS A 211 18.39 8.61 5.50
N LEU A 212 19.56 9.05 5.13
CA LEU A 212 20.10 8.97 3.79
C LEU A 212 21.52 8.41 3.84
N ASN A 213 21.88 7.58 2.87
CA ASN A 213 23.25 7.13 2.62
C ASN A 213 23.48 6.99 1.11
N HIS A 214 24.69 6.69 0.71
CA HIS A 214 25.06 6.47 -0.68
C HIS A 214 25.82 5.16 -0.85
N ARG A 215 25.35 4.27 -1.74
CA ARG A 215 25.96 2.94 -1.96
C ARG A 215 27.44 3.00 -2.30
N LYS A 216 27.85 3.93 -3.19
CA LYS A 216 29.26 4.05 -3.57
C LYS A 216 30.15 4.44 -2.39
N ILE A 217 29.66 5.30 -1.47
CA ILE A 217 30.40 5.66 -0.25
C ILE A 217 30.52 4.43 0.66
N LEU A 218 29.43 3.72 0.86
CA LEU A 218 29.41 2.52 1.72
C LEU A 218 30.31 1.42 1.16
N ASP A 219 30.24 1.15 -0.14
CA ASP A 219 31.06 0.16 -0.82
C ASP A 219 32.56 0.55 -0.77
N GLY A 220 32.88 1.85 -0.93
CA GLY A 220 34.23 2.38 -0.75
C GLY A 220 34.74 2.21 0.68
N ILE A 221 33.92 2.48 1.71
CA ILE A 221 34.27 2.23 3.11
C ILE A 221 34.62 0.76 3.34
N PHE A 222 33.82 -0.17 2.82
CA PHE A 222 34.10 -1.58 2.96
C PHE A 222 35.40 -2.01 2.27
N LYS A 223 35.67 -1.45 1.10
CA LYS A 223 36.91 -1.69 0.38
C LYS A 223 38.14 -1.15 1.13
N ILE A 224 38.05 0.09 1.66
CA ILE A 224 39.10 0.71 2.50
C ILE A 224 39.35 -0.13 3.76
N ALA A 225 38.29 -0.71 4.34
CA ALA A 225 38.40 -1.61 5.49
C ALA A 225 38.95 -3.01 5.15
N GLY A 226 39.15 -3.32 3.86
CA GLY A 226 39.70 -4.60 3.41
C GLY A 226 38.64 -5.71 3.22
N VAL A 227 37.37 -5.36 3.12
CA VAL A 227 36.30 -6.32 2.80
C VAL A 227 36.39 -6.73 1.32
N LYS A 228 36.30 -8.02 1.04
CA LYS A 228 36.28 -8.55 -0.33
C LYS A 228 34.91 -8.32 -0.97
N ASP A 229 34.84 -8.15 -2.29
CA ASP A 229 33.60 -7.90 -3.04
C ASP A 229 32.53 -8.98 -2.78
N GLU A 230 32.94 -10.24 -2.62
CA GLU A 230 32.04 -11.37 -2.32
C GLU A 230 31.37 -11.30 -0.93
N ASP A 231 31.97 -10.54 0.00
CA ASP A 231 31.49 -10.41 1.37
C ASP A 231 30.72 -9.08 1.63
N VAL A 232 30.80 -8.13 0.72
CA VAL A 232 30.15 -6.80 0.86
C VAL A 232 28.68 -6.92 1.26
N ARG A 233 27.93 -7.82 0.61
CA ARG A 233 26.51 -8.04 0.93
C ARG A 233 26.28 -8.56 2.35
N LYS A 234 27.12 -9.50 2.79
CA LYS A 234 27.04 -10.09 4.13
C LYS A 234 27.34 -9.06 5.20
N ILE A 235 28.32 -8.19 4.95
CA ILE A 235 28.71 -7.11 5.85
C ILE A 235 27.63 -6.01 5.87
N SER A 236 27.12 -5.60 4.73
CA SER A 236 25.98 -4.68 4.63
C SER A 236 24.78 -5.15 5.48
N SER A 237 24.46 -6.44 5.41
CA SER A 237 23.37 -7.05 6.20
C SER A 237 23.62 -7.03 7.71
N ALA A 238 24.87 -7.10 8.14
CA ALA A 238 25.25 -6.96 9.55
C ALA A 238 25.19 -5.51 10.01
N VAL A 239 25.73 -4.58 9.22
CA VAL A 239 25.72 -3.14 9.50
C VAL A 239 24.30 -2.59 9.60
N ASP A 240 23.37 -3.02 8.76
CA ASP A 240 21.94 -2.64 8.78
C ASP A 240 21.26 -2.92 10.13
N LYS A 241 21.82 -3.80 10.95
CA LYS A 241 21.29 -4.09 12.28
C LYS A 241 21.64 -3.04 13.33
N LEU A 242 22.49 -2.05 13.00
CA LEU A 242 22.85 -0.96 13.91
C LEU A 242 21.65 -0.10 14.30
N ASP A 243 20.59 -0.08 13.52
CA ASP A 243 19.32 0.56 13.88
C ASP A 243 18.60 -0.12 15.07
N LYS A 244 19.01 -1.35 15.43
CA LYS A 244 18.36 -2.19 16.46
C LYS A 244 19.30 -2.80 17.48
N LEU A 245 20.58 -2.90 17.15
CA LEU A 245 21.57 -3.56 17.98
C LEU A 245 22.75 -2.62 18.27
N PRO A 246 23.36 -2.70 19.45
CA PRO A 246 24.57 -1.95 19.75
C PRO A 246 25.74 -2.44 18.89
N TRP A 247 26.71 -1.56 18.68
CA TRP A 247 27.90 -1.84 17.86
C TRP A 247 28.61 -3.15 18.24
N GLU A 248 28.74 -3.44 19.52
CA GLU A 248 29.43 -4.65 20.03
C GLU A 248 28.77 -5.93 19.52
N ALA A 249 27.44 -5.94 19.37
CA ALA A 249 26.72 -7.07 18.82
C ALA A 249 26.94 -7.20 17.31
N VAL A 250 26.90 -6.08 16.58
CA VAL A 250 27.19 -6.03 15.14
C VAL A 250 28.64 -6.39 14.84
N ARG A 251 29.61 -5.85 15.61
CA ARG A 251 31.02 -6.20 15.51
C ARG A 251 31.26 -7.69 15.68
N ARG A 252 30.61 -8.29 16.68
CA ARG A 252 30.68 -9.74 16.91
C ARG A 252 30.14 -10.54 15.73
N GLU A 253 29.02 -10.11 15.14
CA GLU A 253 28.48 -10.75 13.94
C GLU A 253 29.44 -10.64 12.76
N ILE A 254 30.01 -9.45 12.51
CA ILE A 254 31.00 -9.23 11.44
C ILE A 254 32.21 -10.13 11.60
N THR A 255 32.73 -10.27 12.82
CA THR A 255 33.93 -11.09 13.08
C THR A 255 33.62 -12.59 13.12
N LEU A 256 32.68 -13.03 13.97
CA LEU A 256 32.48 -14.46 14.25
C LEU A 256 31.57 -15.15 13.22
N GLU A 257 30.55 -14.44 12.70
CA GLU A 257 29.59 -15.07 11.79
C GLU A 257 29.93 -14.79 10.31
N LYS A 258 30.46 -13.59 10.01
CA LYS A 258 30.82 -13.22 8.64
C LYS A 258 32.31 -13.42 8.33
N GLY A 259 33.12 -13.80 9.32
CA GLY A 259 34.50 -14.23 9.15
C GLY A 259 35.51 -13.12 8.83
N GLN A 260 35.19 -11.86 9.16
CA GLN A 260 36.11 -10.75 8.98
C GLN A 260 37.10 -10.64 10.16
N SER A 261 38.27 -10.01 9.91
CA SER A 261 39.21 -9.72 10.99
C SER A 261 38.66 -8.67 11.96
N GLU A 262 39.17 -8.64 13.20
CA GLU A 262 38.82 -7.60 14.15
C GLU A 262 39.22 -6.22 13.65
N GLU A 263 40.37 -6.09 13.00
CA GLU A 263 40.88 -4.84 12.40
C GLU A 263 39.92 -4.32 11.32
N THR A 264 39.43 -5.21 10.43
CA THR A 264 38.43 -4.88 9.41
C THR A 264 37.12 -4.40 10.06
N ALA A 265 36.64 -5.12 11.08
CA ALA A 265 35.41 -4.73 11.78
C ALA A 265 35.57 -3.37 12.48
N ASP A 266 36.72 -3.11 13.13
CA ASP A 266 36.96 -1.85 13.83
C ASP A 266 37.00 -0.67 12.84
N LYS A 267 37.69 -0.82 11.68
CA LYS A 267 37.68 0.17 10.61
C LYS A 267 36.29 0.48 10.07
N ILE A 268 35.46 -0.55 9.84
CA ILE A 268 34.07 -0.37 9.45
C ILE A 268 33.34 0.45 10.53
N GLY A 269 33.55 0.10 11.81
CA GLY A 269 32.93 0.76 12.95
C GLY A 269 33.28 2.24 13.12
N GLU A 270 34.44 2.70 12.64
CA GLU A 270 34.80 4.11 12.64
C GLU A 270 33.85 4.95 11.77
N TYR A 271 33.43 4.41 10.63
CA TYR A 271 32.55 5.10 9.68
C TYR A 271 31.07 4.87 9.95
N VAL A 272 30.63 3.61 10.09
CA VAL A 272 29.19 3.29 10.10
C VAL A 272 28.45 3.81 11.34
N LYS A 273 29.15 4.31 12.34
CA LYS A 273 28.57 4.99 13.51
C LYS A 273 28.33 6.49 13.27
N LEU A 274 28.87 7.04 12.18
CA LEU A 274 28.70 8.46 11.87
C LEU A 274 27.30 8.74 11.35
N ASN A 275 26.62 9.67 11.99
CA ASN A 275 25.35 10.22 11.57
C ASN A 275 25.26 11.68 12.01
N GLY A 276 24.55 12.49 11.23
CA GLY A 276 24.42 13.93 11.49
C GLY A 276 23.74 14.65 10.33
N SER A 277 23.83 15.96 10.30
CA SER A 277 23.35 16.72 9.15
C SER A 277 24.14 16.37 7.88
N LEU A 278 23.50 16.54 6.72
CA LEU A 278 24.12 16.23 5.43
C LEU A 278 25.47 16.97 5.27
N ARG A 279 25.51 18.26 5.62
CA ARG A 279 26.69 19.10 5.54
C ARG A 279 27.80 18.69 6.53
N GLU A 280 27.43 18.30 7.75
CA GLU A 280 28.39 17.91 8.78
C GLU A 280 29.14 16.63 8.37
N ILE A 281 28.42 15.56 8.04
CA ILE A 281 29.01 14.28 7.65
C ILE A 281 29.77 14.40 6.32
N PHE A 282 29.22 15.12 5.33
CA PHE A 282 29.94 15.42 4.10
C PHE A 282 31.29 16.09 4.38
N THR A 283 31.35 17.11 5.29
CA THR A 283 32.55 17.81 5.63
C THR A 283 33.58 16.90 6.32
N LEU A 284 33.14 15.96 7.15
CA LEU A 284 34.01 14.96 7.78
C LEU A 284 34.62 14.03 6.73
N LEU A 285 33.81 13.45 5.88
CA LEU A 285 34.25 12.48 4.86
C LEU A 285 35.13 13.13 3.79
N SER A 286 34.89 14.39 3.42
CA SER A 286 35.70 15.12 2.44
C SER A 286 37.09 15.47 2.92
N LYS A 287 37.37 15.40 4.23
CA LYS A 287 38.68 15.58 4.83
C LYS A 287 39.43 14.28 5.07
N ASP A 288 38.77 13.17 4.94
CA ASP A 288 39.35 11.84 5.14
C ASP A 288 40.13 11.42 3.87
N GLU A 289 41.44 11.33 3.96
CA GLU A 289 42.30 10.99 2.82
C GLU A 289 42.00 9.60 2.25
N ALA A 290 41.60 8.63 3.08
CA ALA A 290 41.27 7.29 2.63
C ALA A 290 39.98 7.28 1.78
N ILE A 291 38.99 8.04 2.22
CA ILE A 291 37.69 8.18 1.50
C ILE A 291 37.90 8.92 0.17
N VAL A 292 38.63 10.05 0.18
CA VAL A 292 38.84 10.85 -1.03
C VAL A 292 39.73 10.14 -2.05
N SER A 293 40.62 9.24 -1.60
CA SER A 293 41.48 8.45 -2.47
C SER A 293 40.81 7.24 -3.09
N ASP A 294 39.69 6.76 -2.53
CA ASP A 294 38.92 5.70 -3.16
C ASP A 294 37.96 6.28 -4.22
N GLU A 295 38.09 5.80 -5.44
CA GLU A 295 37.34 6.31 -6.61
C GLU A 295 35.81 6.20 -6.44
N LEU A 296 35.31 5.10 -5.85
CA LEU A 296 33.88 4.89 -5.63
C LEU A 296 33.34 5.84 -4.56
N ALA A 297 34.03 5.91 -3.40
CA ALA A 297 33.62 6.79 -2.32
C ALA A 297 33.65 8.26 -2.76
N LYS A 298 34.66 8.67 -3.54
CA LYS A 298 34.75 10.00 -4.09
C LYS A 298 33.59 10.34 -5.02
N GLN A 299 33.23 9.45 -5.95
CA GLN A 299 32.07 9.65 -6.81
C GLN A 299 30.78 9.82 -5.99
N GLY A 300 30.64 9.04 -4.92
CA GLY A 300 29.48 9.19 -4.01
C GLY A 300 29.49 10.53 -3.29
N LEU A 301 30.66 11.05 -2.89
CA LEU A 301 30.79 12.40 -2.29
C LEU A 301 30.45 13.50 -3.31
N ASP A 302 30.89 13.37 -4.55
CA ASP A 302 30.57 14.32 -5.62
C ASP A 302 29.04 14.37 -5.85
N ASP A 303 28.37 13.21 -5.85
CA ASP A 303 26.90 13.12 -5.91
C ASP A 303 26.24 13.82 -4.70
N ILE A 304 26.76 13.63 -3.49
CA ILE A 304 26.24 14.29 -2.27
C ILE A 304 26.45 15.81 -2.30
N GLU A 305 27.57 16.29 -2.81
CA GLU A 305 27.84 17.74 -2.95
C GLU A 305 26.81 18.43 -3.85
N ILE A 306 26.46 17.78 -4.96
CA ILE A 306 25.42 18.27 -5.87
C ILE A 306 24.05 18.24 -5.17
N LEU A 307 23.73 17.12 -4.52
CA LEU A 307 22.46 16.91 -3.83
C LEU A 307 22.21 17.96 -2.74
N MET A 308 23.24 18.34 -1.96
CA MET A 308 23.09 19.36 -0.92
C MET A 308 22.50 20.67 -1.44
N LYS A 309 22.95 21.13 -2.60
CA LYS A 309 22.46 22.37 -3.24
C LYS A 309 20.97 22.25 -3.61
N TYR A 310 20.56 21.07 -4.04
CA TYR A 310 19.18 20.83 -4.50
C TYR A 310 18.21 20.65 -3.33
N VAL A 311 18.60 19.96 -2.27
CA VAL A 311 17.73 19.79 -1.09
C VAL A 311 17.58 21.11 -0.31
N GLU A 312 18.61 21.97 -0.32
CA GLU A 312 18.52 23.35 0.18
C GLU A 312 17.53 24.18 -0.67
N ALA A 313 17.58 24.04 -2.01
CA ALA A 313 16.66 24.74 -2.91
C ALA A 313 15.20 24.32 -2.71
N PHE A 314 14.94 23.07 -2.29
CA PHE A 314 13.60 22.56 -1.94
C PHE A 314 13.22 22.81 -0.47
N ASP A 315 14.06 23.41 0.37
CA ASP A 315 13.86 23.64 1.82
C ASP A 315 13.56 22.36 2.60
N ILE A 316 14.23 21.26 2.24
CA ILE A 316 14.03 19.94 2.86
C ILE A 316 15.26 19.43 3.61
N ASP A 317 16.38 20.12 3.59
CA ASP A 317 17.64 19.75 4.25
C ASP A 317 17.48 19.47 5.75
N LYS A 318 16.62 20.20 6.43
CA LYS A 318 16.30 20.04 7.86
C LYS A 318 15.67 18.68 8.21
N TYR A 319 15.07 17.99 7.25
CA TYR A 319 14.49 16.65 7.43
C TYR A 319 15.50 15.54 7.19
N ILE A 320 16.63 15.83 6.53
CA ILE A 320 17.60 14.84 6.08
C ILE A 320 18.69 14.64 7.13
N SER A 321 18.99 13.37 7.42
CA SER A 321 20.11 12.94 8.24
C SER A 321 21.00 12.02 7.40
N PHE A 322 22.28 12.38 7.23
CA PHE A 322 23.24 11.49 6.62
C PHE A 322 23.67 10.45 7.65
N ASP A 323 23.32 9.19 7.41
CA ASP A 323 23.47 8.09 8.36
C ASP A 323 24.21 6.94 7.69
N LEU A 324 25.48 6.78 7.99
CA LEU A 324 26.33 5.75 7.38
C LEU A 324 26.01 4.34 7.89
N SER A 325 25.18 4.20 8.92
CA SER A 325 24.66 2.91 9.35
C SER A 325 23.56 2.37 8.42
N LEU A 326 22.95 3.23 7.62
CA LEU A 326 21.94 2.83 6.63
C LEU A 326 22.64 2.05 5.50
N ALA A 327 22.79 0.76 5.71
CA ALA A 327 23.33 -0.19 4.74
C ALA A 327 22.23 -1.02 4.05
N ARG A 328 20.99 -0.73 4.40
CA ARG A 328 19.78 -1.39 3.97
C ARG A 328 19.46 -1.06 2.52
N GLY A 329 18.82 -1.98 1.88
CA GLY A 329 18.30 -1.80 0.55
C GLY A 329 18.24 -3.13 -0.15
N LEU A 330 17.45 -3.15 -1.21
CA LEU A 330 17.41 -4.29 -2.10
C LEU A 330 18.70 -4.28 -2.92
N ASP A 331 19.19 -5.44 -3.28
CA ASP A 331 20.49 -5.63 -3.96
C ASP A 331 20.66 -4.83 -5.26
N TYR A 332 19.58 -4.26 -5.77
CA TYR A 332 19.58 -3.50 -7.01
C TYR A 332 19.90 -2.00 -6.86
N TYR A 333 20.01 -1.46 -5.63
CA TYR A 333 20.37 -0.05 -5.45
C TYR A 333 21.83 0.22 -5.80
N THR A 334 22.07 1.34 -6.52
CA THR A 334 23.37 1.70 -7.09
C THR A 334 23.88 3.07 -6.66
N GLY A 335 23.05 3.89 -6.05
CA GLY A 335 23.36 5.27 -5.65
C GLY A 335 22.77 5.61 -4.29
N LEU A 336 22.02 6.70 -4.22
CA LEU A 336 21.33 7.10 -3.01
C LEU A 336 20.38 6.00 -2.51
N ILE A 337 20.35 5.81 -1.19
CA ILE A 337 19.39 5.03 -0.44
C ILE A 337 18.86 5.88 0.70
N TYR A 338 17.58 5.77 1.00
CA TYR A 338 16.96 6.55 2.07
C TYR A 338 15.75 5.85 2.66
N GLU A 339 15.48 6.19 3.92
CA GLU A 339 14.26 5.77 4.61
C GLU A 339 13.76 6.86 5.56
N ALA A 340 12.45 7.02 5.63
CA ALA A 340 11.82 7.90 6.61
C ALA A 340 11.42 7.12 7.86
N VAL A 341 11.84 7.63 9.01
CA VAL A 341 11.55 7.07 10.33
C VAL A 341 10.97 8.14 11.24
N THR A 342 10.14 7.75 12.21
CA THR A 342 9.61 8.62 13.26
C THR A 342 9.90 8.02 14.62
N GLU A 343 9.93 8.83 15.69
CA GLU A 343 10.02 8.32 17.05
C GLU A 343 8.84 7.39 17.38
N ALA A 344 7.63 7.73 16.90
CA ALA A 344 6.45 6.88 17.03
C ALA A 344 6.57 5.53 16.31
N SER A 345 7.52 5.39 15.37
CA SER A 345 7.80 4.13 14.67
C SER A 345 8.87 3.28 15.34
N ALA A 346 9.57 3.83 16.34
CA ALA A 346 10.57 3.09 17.10
C ALA A 346 9.93 1.99 18.00
N PRO A 347 10.66 0.91 18.29
CA PRO A 347 10.22 -0.03 19.30
C PRO A 347 10.25 0.64 20.69
N PRO A 348 9.42 0.17 21.65
CA PRO A 348 9.50 0.63 23.05
C PRO A 348 10.91 0.44 23.62
N GLU A 349 11.37 1.32 24.49
CA GLU A 349 12.73 1.27 25.08
C GLU A 349 13.02 -0.09 25.75
N ASN A 350 12.02 -0.70 26.39
CA ASN A 350 12.11 -1.99 27.06
C ASN A 350 11.64 -3.18 26.17
N ALA A 351 11.58 -3.01 24.84
CA ALA A 351 11.09 -4.02 23.90
C ALA A 351 11.80 -5.38 24.05
N SER A 352 13.09 -5.38 24.37
CA SER A 352 13.90 -6.60 24.54
C SER A 352 13.45 -7.43 25.76
N GLU A 353 13.07 -6.77 26.84
CA GLU A 353 12.56 -7.42 28.04
C GLU A 353 11.12 -7.90 27.84
N LEU A 354 10.27 -7.06 27.26
CA LEU A 354 8.88 -7.39 26.99
C LEU A 354 8.75 -8.60 26.05
N LYS A 355 9.61 -8.71 25.03
CA LYS A 355 9.66 -9.87 24.13
C LYS A 355 9.99 -11.18 24.86
N LYS A 356 10.81 -11.16 25.90
CA LYS A 356 11.14 -12.36 26.70
C LYS A 356 9.94 -12.89 27.47
N HIS A 357 9.00 -12.02 27.82
CA HIS A 357 7.79 -12.35 28.56
C HIS A 357 6.56 -12.58 27.68
N ALA A 358 6.70 -12.44 26.36
CA ALA A 358 5.60 -12.66 25.42
C ALA A 358 5.19 -14.14 25.41
N LYS A 359 3.89 -14.40 25.52
CA LYS A 359 3.32 -15.75 25.58
C LYS A 359 3.42 -16.50 24.25
N ASN A 360 3.45 -15.79 23.13
CA ASN A 360 3.54 -16.33 21.79
C ASN A 360 4.19 -15.32 20.82
N ALA A 361 4.38 -15.74 19.56
CA ALA A 361 5.00 -14.89 18.55
C ALA A 361 4.14 -13.64 18.17
N GLU A 362 2.83 -13.69 18.40
CA GLU A 362 1.92 -12.55 18.16
C GLU A 362 2.10 -11.51 19.25
N ASP A 363 2.11 -11.90 20.53
CA ASP A 363 2.41 -11.02 21.65
C ASP A 363 3.80 -10.38 21.49
N ALA A 364 4.81 -11.15 21.08
CA ALA A 364 6.16 -10.64 20.82
C ALA A 364 6.19 -9.59 19.70
N SER A 365 5.29 -9.69 18.73
CA SER A 365 5.20 -8.77 17.60
C SER A 365 4.68 -7.38 17.97
N GLU A 366 3.94 -7.25 19.06
CA GLU A 366 3.44 -5.96 19.56
C GLU A 366 4.57 -5.05 20.07
N TYR A 367 5.70 -5.63 20.46
CA TYR A 367 6.88 -4.90 20.93
C TYR A 367 7.91 -4.63 19.83
N VAL A 368 7.54 -4.83 18.57
CA VAL A 368 8.33 -4.42 17.41
C VAL A 368 7.93 -3.00 17.01
N GLY A 369 8.87 -2.15 16.65
CA GLY A 369 8.56 -0.83 16.09
C GLY A 369 7.86 -0.94 14.72
N VAL A 370 7.19 0.12 14.32
CA VAL A 370 6.59 0.24 12.97
C VAL A 370 7.67 0.13 11.89
N GLY A 371 8.89 0.61 12.18
CA GLY A 371 10.00 0.71 11.23
C GLY A 371 9.82 1.86 10.24
N SER A 372 10.58 1.85 9.15
CA SER A 372 10.50 2.88 8.11
C SER A 372 9.10 2.97 7.50
N ILE A 373 8.58 4.20 7.42
CA ILE A 373 7.23 4.51 6.89
C ILE A 373 7.23 4.80 5.40
N ALA A 374 8.36 5.25 4.87
CA ALA A 374 8.65 5.36 3.45
C ALA A 374 10.13 5.06 3.23
N ALA A 375 10.48 4.54 2.07
CA ALA A 375 11.86 4.21 1.73
C ALA A 375 12.03 4.22 0.21
N GLY A 376 13.28 4.36 -0.25
CA GLY A 376 13.59 4.33 -1.67
C GLY A 376 15.08 4.40 -1.96
N GLY A 377 15.39 4.65 -3.22
CA GLY A 377 16.76 4.82 -3.68
C GLY A 377 16.90 4.81 -5.19
N ARG A 378 18.15 4.91 -5.65
CA ARG A 378 18.56 4.89 -7.06
C ARG A 378 18.97 3.48 -7.49
N TYR A 379 18.46 3.02 -8.65
CA TYR A 379 18.68 1.68 -9.19
C TYR A 379 18.92 1.69 -10.70
N ASP A 380 20.11 2.04 -11.11
CA ASP A 380 20.47 2.32 -12.51
C ASP A 380 20.62 1.07 -13.39
N ASN A 381 20.88 -0.09 -12.78
CA ASN A 381 21.22 -1.31 -13.52
C ASN A 381 20.03 -2.25 -13.74
N LEU A 382 18.94 -2.09 -12.99
CA LEU A 382 17.87 -3.09 -12.93
C LEU A 382 17.16 -3.28 -14.27
N VAL A 383 16.88 -2.19 -15.00
CA VAL A 383 16.23 -2.24 -16.32
C VAL A 383 17.14 -2.94 -17.35
N ASN A 384 18.44 -2.60 -17.32
CA ASN A 384 19.42 -3.20 -18.23
C ASN A 384 19.59 -4.72 -18.00
N MET A 385 19.52 -5.18 -16.73
CA MET A 385 19.54 -6.62 -16.41
C MET A 385 18.41 -7.38 -17.14
N PHE A 386 17.20 -6.83 -17.17
CA PHE A 386 16.07 -7.44 -17.90
C PHE A 386 16.24 -7.38 -19.42
N ALA A 387 16.73 -6.27 -19.93
CA ALA A 387 16.97 -6.12 -21.37
C ALA A 387 18.03 -7.12 -21.87
N GLN A 388 19.13 -7.27 -21.14
CA GLN A 388 20.19 -8.22 -21.46
C GLN A 388 19.70 -9.67 -21.37
N ALA A 389 18.94 -10.01 -20.32
CA ALA A 389 18.35 -11.35 -20.15
C ALA A 389 17.41 -11.72 -21.32
N SER A 390 16.77 -10.73 -21.94
CA SER A 390 15.90 -10.92 -23.11
C SER A 390 16.63 -10.86 -24.45
N GLY A 391 17.97 -10.75 -24.46
CA GLY A 391 18.79 -10.64 -25.69
C GLY A 391 18.69 -9.29 -26.40
N LYS A 392 18.09 -8.28 -25.78
CA LYS A 392 17.96 -6.93 -26.34
C LYS A 392 19.21 -6.11 -26.01
N LYS A 393 19.71 -5.35 -27.00
CA LYS A 393 20.64 -4.24 -26.71
C LYS A 393 19.82 -3.12 -26.09
N SER A 394 20.03 -2.87 -24.80
CA SER A 394 19.35 -1.78 -24.08
C SER A 394 20.34 -0.67 -23.76
N ALA A 395 19.90 0.57 -23.90
CA ALA A 395 20.54 1.68 -23.22
C ALA A 395 20.35 1.50 -21.70
N GLN A 396 21.34 1.90 -20.92
CA GLN A 396 21.20 1.98 -19.49
C GLN A 396 20.14 3.04 -19.16
N ILE A 397 19.11 2.67 -18.41
CA ILE A 397 18.02 3.57 -18.01
C ILE A 397 18.12 3.76 -16.50
N PRO A 398 18.75 4.86 -16.03
CA PRO A 398 18.80 5.17 -14.61
C PRO A 398 17.40 5.37 -14.04
N CYS A 399 17.19 4.90 -12.82
CA CYS A 399 15.92 5.01 -12.11
C CYS A 399 16.15 5.40 -10.66
N VAL A 400 15.25 6.24 -10.14
CA VAL A 400 15.17 6.56 -8.71
C VAL A 400 13.72 6.62 -8.29
N GLY A 401 13.39 6.15 -7.09
CA GLY A 401 12.01 6.13 -6.65
C GLY A 401 11.82 6.04 -5.15
N VAL A 402 10.60 6.33 -4.71
CA VAL A 402 10.16 6.26 -3.33
C VAL A 402 8.91 5.39 -3.21
N SER A 403 8.82 4.64 -2.13
CA SER A 403 7.65 3.85 -1.75
C SER A 403 7.13 4.26 -0.38
N PHE A 404 5.85 4.58 -0.28
CA PHE A 404 5.16 4.83 0.98
C PHE A 404 4.44 3.56 1.45
N GLY A 405 4.70 3.15 2.69
CA GLY A 405 4.07 1.98 3.31
C GLY A 405 2.72 2.33 3.93
N VAL A 406 1.63 2.08 3.21
CA VAL A 406 0.28 2.54 3.58
C VAL A 406 -0.14 2.03 4.95
N GLU A 407 0.03 0.76 5.25
CA GLU A 407 -0.41 0.16 6.52
C GLU A 407 0.39 0.66 7.72
N ARG A 408 1.67 1.03 7.52
CA ARG A 408 2.50 1.66 8.56
C ARG A 408 2.05 3.09 8.82
N ILE A 409 1.84 3.87 7.78
CA ILE A 409 1.27 5.23 7.86
C ILE A 409 -0.11 5.19 8.50
N PHE A 410 -0.98 4.27 8.06
CA PHE A 410 -2.30 4.05 8.64
C PHE A 410 -2.24 3.77 10.14
N SER A 411 -1.32 2.90 10.60
CA SER A 411 -1.21 2.58 12.03
C SER A 411 -0.76 3.79 12.86
N LEU A 412 0.08 4.68 12.32
CA LEU A 412 0.46 5.94 12.98
C LEU A 412 -0.73 6.91 13.05
N ILE A 413 -1.48 7.05 11.96
CA ILE A 413 -2.68 7.92 11.92
C ILE A 413 -3.73 7.41 12.89
N LYS A 414 -3.97 6.10 12.94
CA LYS A 414 -4.98 5.48 13.81
C LYS A 414 -4.67 5.65 15.30
N GLN A 415 -3.42 5.80 15.69
CA GLN A 415 -3.03 6.09 17.07
C GLN A 415 -3.50 7.48 17.54
N ARG A 416 -3.86 8.38 16.62
CA ARG A 416 -4.41 9.70 16.93
C ARG A 416 -5.92 9.58 17.20
N SER A 417 -6.29 9.36 18.46
CA SER A 417 -7.67 9.05 18.89
C SER A 417 -8.73 10.07 18.45
N HIS A 418 -8.37 11.36 18.35
CA HIS A 418 -9.28 12.43 17.90
C HIS A 418 -9.67 12.28 16.43
N LEU A 419 -8.83 11.69 15.57
CA LEU A 419 -9.14 11.48 14.16
C LEU A 419 -10.14 10.33 13.96
N THR A 420 -9.99 9.25 14.71
CA THR A 420 -10.84 8.07 14.56
C THR A 420 -12.27 8.30 14.99
N SER A 421 -12.52 9.19 15.98
CA SER A 421 -13.86 9.53 16.44
C SER A 421 -14.61 10.47 15.48
N ALA A 422 -13.89 11.25 14.67
CA ALA A 422 -14.46 12.20 13.72
C ALA A 422 -14.77 11.57 12.35
N VAL A 423 -14.17 10.42 12.02
CA VAL A 423 -14.35 9.76 10.73
C VAL A 423 -15.63 8.94 10.71
N LYS A 424 -16.50 9.22 9.73
CA LYS A 424 -17.74 8.46 9.46
C LYS A 424 -17.50 7.38 8.40
N PRO A 425 -18.14 6.20 8.52
CA PRO A 425 -17.90 5.08 7.60
C PRO A 425 -18.57 5.22 6.24
N SER A 426 -19.49 6.14 6.10
CA SER A 426 -20.28 6.37 4.87
C SER A 426 -20.09 7.78 4.35
N ALA A 427 -20.11 7.91 3.03
CA ALA A 427 -20.11 9.20 2.35
C ALA A 427 -21.52 9.83 2.25
N THR A 428 -22.53 9.23 2.88
CA THR A 428 -23.93 9.67 2.79
C THR A 428 -24.09 11.09 3.31
N GLN A 429 -24.44 11.99 2.42
CA GLN A 429 -24.68 13.40 2.72
C GLN A 429 -26.12 13.65 3.16
N VAL A 430 -27.06 12.94 2.52
CA VAL A 430 -28.50 13.12 2.68
C VAL A 430 -29.19 11.82 3.06
N TYR A 431 -30.04 11.86 4.08
CA TYR A 431 -30.92 10.73 4.42
C TYR A 431 -32.38 11.05 4.14
N ILE A 432 -33.04 10.20 3.36
CA ILE A 432 -34.44 10.43 2.96
C ILE A 432 -35.35 9.67 3.91
N MET A 433 -36.25 10.38 4.55
CA MET A 433 -37.17 9.89 5.56
C MET A 433 -38.62 10.09 5.15
N ALA A 434 -39.53 9.33 5.74
CA ALA A 434 -40.94 9.55 5.57
C ALA A 434 -41.67 9.43 6.91
N PHE A 435 -42.54 10.41 7.20
CA PHE A 435 -43.33 10.48 8.43
C PHE A 435 -44.81 10.50 8.13
N GLY A 436 -45.54 9.70 8.88
CA GLY A 436 -46.98 9.63 8.78
C GLY A 436 -47.57 8.48 9.59
N GLY A 437 -48.87 8.30 9.54
CA GLY A 437 -49.55 7.27 10.29
C GLY A 437 -50.94 6.96 9.72
N GLY A 438 -51.70 6.14 10.43
CA GLY A 438 -53.04 5.73 10.05
C GLY A 438 -53.09 4.47 9.19
N LYS A 439 -54.34 4.01 8.86
CA LYS A 439 -54.58 2.74 8.14
C LYS A 439 -54.02 2.76 6.73
N ASP A 440 -54.05 3.93 6.07
CA ASP A 440 -53.63 4.12 4.68
C ASP A 440 -52.15 4.50 4.54
N TRP A 441 -51.39 4.49 5.64
CA TRP A 441 -49.97 4.82 5.60
C TRP A 441 -49.14 3.78 4.84
N THR A 442 -48.56 4.16 3.72
CA THR A 442 -47.73 3.28 2.87
C THR A 442 -46.23 3.41 3.17
N GLY A 443 -45.82 4.46 3.92
CA GLY A 443 -44.41 4.78 4.18
C GLY A 443 -43.72 5.48 3.01
N LEU A 444 -44.43 5.85 1.97
CA LEU A 444 -43.95 6.57 0.78
C LEU A 444 -42.65 5.97 0.21
N LEU A 445 -42.49 4.64 0.21
CA LEU A 445 -41.23 3.99 -0.22
C LEU A 445 -40.89 4.32 -1.67
N VAL A 446 -41.89 4.25 -2.58
CA VAL A 446 -41.67 4.57 -4.00
C VAL A 446 -41.29 6.03 -4.18
N ASP A 447 -41.85 6.92 -3.37
CA ASP A 447 -41.55 8.35 -3.44
C ASP A 447 -40.19 8.67 -2.86
N ARG A 448 -39.79 8.03 -1.76
CA ARG A 448 -38.39 8.08 -1.28
C ARG A 448 -37.38 7.64 -2.35
N MET A 449 -37.71 6.60 -3.13
CA MET A 449 -36.88 6.17 -4.27
C MET A 449 -36.78 7.25 -5.36
N LYS A 450 -37.89 7.94 -5.67
CA LYS A 450 -37.88 9.06 -6.63
C LYS A 450 -36.99 10.21 -6.17
N ILE A 451 -37.07 10.59 -4.88
CA ILE A 451 -36.23 11.62 -4.28
C ILE A 451 -34.76 11.20 -4.30
N ALA A 452 -34.47 9.95 -3.94
CA ALA A 452 -33.11 9.42 -3.99
C ALA A 452 -32.52 9.50 -5.41
N LYS A 453 -33.31 9.07 -6.41
CA LYS A 453 -32.91 9.17 -7.81
C LYS A 453 -32.56 10.61 -8.21
N GLN A 454 -33.40 11.58 -7.85
CA GLN A 454 -33.13 13.00 -8.15
C GLN A 454 -31.85 13.51 -7.49
N LEU A 455 -31.58 13.11 -6.23
CA LEU A 455 -30.34 13.47 -5.54
C LEU A 455 -29.11 12.85 -6.22
N TRP A 456 -29.15 11.54 -6.55
CA TRP A 456 -28.08 10.84 -7.23
C TRP A 456 -27.78 11.42 -8.63
N GLU A 457 -28.82 11.74 -9.42
CA GLU A 457 -28.69 12.38 -10.74
C GLU A 457 -28.05 13.79 -10.64
N ASN A 458 -28.13 14.40 -9.46
CA ASN A 458 -27.49 15.67 -9.15
C ASN A 458 -26.14 15.53 -8.43
N GLY A 459 -25.58 14.32 -8.33
CA GLY A 459 -24.28 14.05 -7.72
C GLY A 459 -24.27 14.20 -6.19
N ILE A 460 -25.41 14.01 -5.53
CA ILE A 460 -25.55 14.07 -4.07
C ILE A 460 -25.70 12.65 -3.53
N GLU A 461 -24.82 12.25 -2.61
CA GLU A 461 -24.84 10.95 -1.96
C GLU A 461 -26.02 10.88 -0.98
N ALA A 462 -26.98 9.99 -1.28
CA ALA A 462 -28.23 9.88 -0.52
C ALA A 462 -28.59 8.43 -0.23
N GLU A 463 -29.15 8.22 0.95
CA GLU A 463 -29.67 6.93 1.39
C GLU A 463 -31.11 7.04 1.93
N TYR A 464 -31.80 5.91 2.01
CA TYR A 464 -33.09 5.77 2.66
C TYR A 464 -33.24 4.35 3.23
N LEU A 465 -34.07 4.19 4.26
CA LEU A 465 -34.31 2.88 4.85
C LEU A 465 -35.15 2.01 3.92
N TYR A 466 -34.69 0.78 3.63
CA TYR A 466 -35.33 -0.16 2.71
C TYR A 466 -36.63 -0.80 3.27
N LYS A 467 -37.15 -0.25 4.34
CA LYS A 467 -38.37 -0.69 4.96
C LYS A 467 -39.54 0.24 4.58
N SER A 468 -40.66 -0.31 4.10
CA SER A 468 -41.81 0.51 3.68
C SER A 468 -42.34 1.40 4.81
N LYS A 469 -42.72 0.81 5.94
CA LYS A 469 -43.26 1.54 7.10
C LYS A 469 -42.23 1.59 8.22
N ALA A 470 -41.21 2.43 8.07
CA ALA A 470 -40.20 2.60 9.10
C ALA A 470 -40.65 3.59 10.19
N ASN A 471 -40.37 3.27 11.45
CA ASN A 471 -40.58 4.17 12.56
C ASN A 471 -39.66 5.39 12.42
N PRO A 472 -40.14 6.64 12.67
CA PRO A 472 -39.31 7.85 12.62
C PRO A 472 -37.98 7.73 13.37
N ARG A 473 -38.02 7.25 14.61
CA ARG A 473 -36.80 7.06 15.43
C ARG A 473 -35.74 6.18 14.74
N LYS A 474 -36.18 5.07 14.12
CA LYS A 474 -35.27 4.17 13.38
C LYS A 474 -34.68 4.82 12.13
N GLN A 475 -35.38 5.75 11.51
CA GLN A 475 -34.87 6.50 10.37
C GLN A 475 -33.81 7.50 10.81
N PHE A 476 -34.01 8.20 11.95
CA PHE A 476 -32.98 9.07 12.51
C PHE A 476 -31.74 8.28 12.98
N GLU A 477 -31.92 7.17 13.70
CA GLU A 477 -30.82 6.28 14.11
C GLU A 477 -30.00 5.79 12.90
N ALA A 478 -30.68 5.50 11.79
CA ALA A 478 -30.00 5.06 10.56
C ALA A 478 -29.26 6.23 9.87
N ALA A 479 -29.84 7.42 9.85
CA ALA A 479 -29.19 8.62 9.32
C ALA A 479 -27.94 9.01 10.13
N GLU A 480 -28.04 8.96 11.46
CA GLU A 480 -26.90 9.20 12.37
C GLU A 480 -25.77 8.18 12.14
N LYS A 481 -26.13 6.89 12.05
CA LYS A 481 -25.18 5.82 11.76
C LYS A 481 -24.52 6.01 10.38
N ALA A 482 -25.28 6.44 9.37
CA ALA A 482 -24.74 6.76 8.04
C ALA A 482 -23.90 8.04 8.03
N GLY A 483 -23.99 8.86 9.07
CA GLY A 483 -23.28 10.16 9.13
C GLY A 483 -23.88 11.25 8.27
N ALA A 484 -25.16 11.11 7.89
CA ALA A 484 -25.83 12.09 7.05
C ALA A 484 -25.94 13.46 7.74
N HIS A 485 -25.72 14.51 6.96
CA HIS A 485 -25.79 15.91 7.44
C HIS A 485 -27.16 16.54 7.23
N ILE A 486 -27.91 16.07 6.23
CA ILE A 486 -29.20 16.58 5.83
C ILE A 486 -30.24 15.46 5.83
N ALA A 487 -31.42 15.73 6.34
CA ALA A 487 -32.60 14.91 6.13
C ALA A 487 -33.55 15.56 5.12
N VAL A 488 -34.00 14.78 4.13
CA VAL A 488 -35.14 15.14 3.29
C VAL A 488 -36.33 14.32 3.77
N ILE A 489 -37.31 14.99 4.38
CA ILE A 489 -38.42 14.35 5.06
C ILE A 489 -39.71 14.52 4.24
N LEU A 490 -40.34 13.39 3.91
CA LEU A 490 -41.63 13.32 3.25
C LEU A 490 -42.72 13.18 4.34
N GLY A 491 -43.30 14.29 4.80
CA GLY A 491 -44.48 14.25 5.63
C GLY A 491 -45.70 13.85 4.81
N LYS A 492 -46.60 13.03 5.36
CA LYS A 492 -47.78 12.52 4.62
C LYS A 492 -48.61 13.64 4.00
N GLU A 493 -48.87 14.71 4.75
CA GLU A 493 -49.68 15.83 4.33
C GLU A 493 -48.92 16.79 3.44
N GLU A 494 -47.70 17.18 3.87
CA GLU A 494 -46.81 18.06 3.14
C GLU A 494 -46.45 17.51 1.74
N TYR A 495 -46.20 16.21 1.66
CA TYR A 495 -45.87 15.57 0.38
C TYR A 495 -47.08 15.51 -0.56
N ALA A 496 -48.29 15.33 -0.01
CA ALA A 496 -49.53 15.39 -0.81
C ALA A 496 -49.76 16.80 -1.41
N GLU A 497 -49.25 17.84 -0.75
CA GLU A 497 -49.24 19.24 -1.25
C GLU A 497 -48.06 19.53 -2.20
N GLY A 498 -47.24 18.54 -2.53
CA GLY A 498 -46.06 18.70 -3.40
C GLY A 498 -44.87 19.35 -2.70
N LYS A 499 -44.72 19.18 -1.38
CA LYS A 499 -43.65 19.76 -0.56
C LYS A 499 -42.85 18.67 0.17
N VAL A 500 -41.61 18.98 0.48
CA VAL A 500 -40.73 18.19 1.35
C VAL A 500 -40.03 19.08 2.35
N ARG A 501 -39.62 18.52 3.48
CA ARG A 501 -38.90 19.28 4.51
C ARG A 501 -37.41 18.95 4.44
N VAL A 502 -36.55 19.94 4.35
CA VAL A 502 -35.09 19.83 4.32
C VAL A 502 -34.52 20.32 5.66
N LYS A 503 -34.00 19.38 6.46
CA LYS A 503 -33.52 19.61 7.83
C LYS A 503 -32.04 19.29 7.94
N ARG A 504 -31.27 20.12 8.65
CA ARG A 504 -29.90 19.80 9.06
C ARG A 504 -29.91 18.78 10.21
N LEU A 505 -28.96 17.85 10.18
CA LEU A 505 -28.76 16.82 11.21
C LEU A 505 -27.47 17.09 11.98
N GLY A 506 -27.48 16.81 13.26
CA GLY A 506 -26.35 17.00 14.17
C GLY A 506 -26.84 17.50 15.53
N PRO A 507 -26.05 17.34 16.61
CA PRO A 507 -26.39 17.83 17.93
C PRO A 507 -26.62 19.34 17.97
N GLU A 508 -25.86 20.08 17.17
CA GLU A 508 -25.92 21.54 17.01
C GLU A 508 -27.20 22.03 16.29
N PHE A 509 -27.90 21.14 15.60
CA PHE A 509 -29.13 21.40 14.86
C PHE A 509 -30.36 20.69 15.46
N ALA A 510 -30.31 20.34 16.75
CA ALA A 510 -31.41 19.64 17.43
C ALA A 510 -32.72 20.42 17.35
N ASP A 511 -32.65 21.75 17.48
CA ASP A 511 -33.78 22.68 17.43
C ASP A 511 -34.14 23.15 16.00
N ASP A 512 -33.47 22.65 14.94
CA ASP A 512 -33.81 22.97 13.56
C ASP A 512 -35.07 22.18 13.15
N ASP A 513 -36.21 22.84 12.96
CA ASP A 513 -37.44 22.19 12.47
C ASP A 513 -37.37 21.81 10.97
N GLY A 514 -36.36 22.31 10.28
CA GLY A 514 -36.20 22.14 8.83
C GLY A 514 -37.08 23.08 8.02
N GLU A 515 -36.67 23.33 6.81
CA GLU A 515 -37.32 24.22 5.85
C GLU A 515 -38.32 23.44 4.99
N LEU A 516 -39.54 23.94 4.85
CA LEU A 516 -40.55 23.36 3.95
C LEU A 516 -40.32 23.91 2.54
N VAL A 517 -40.04 23.05 1.59
CA VAL A 517 -39.65 23.41 0.23
C VAL A 517 -40.51 22.67 -0.79
N ASP A 518 -40.87 23.36 -1.87
CA ASP A 518 -41.56 22.73 -3.00
C ASP A 518 -40.71 21.61 -3.61
N LEU A 519 -41.36 20.52 -3.95
CA LEU A 519 -40.70 19.32 -4.51
C LEU A 519 -39.87 19.61 -5.78
N ALA A 520 -40.24 20.65 -6.54
CA ALA A 520 -39.49 21.09 -7.70
C ALA A 520 -38.14 21.76 -7.36
N ASN A 521 -38.01 22.30 -6.13
CA ASN A 521 -36.90 23.19 -5.73
C ASN A 521 -36.03 22.63 -4.59
N PHE A 522 -36.26 21.40 -4.12
CA PHE A 522 -35.55 20.88 -2.94
C PHE A 522 -34.08 20.64 -3.18
N VAL A 523 -33.65 20.24 -4.39
CA VAL A 523 -32.24 19.92 -4.71
C VAL A 523 -31.32 21.16 -4.54
N PRO A 524 -31.64 22.34 -5.08
CA PRO A 524 -30.90 23.58 -4.78
C PRO A 524 -30.76 23.88 -3.28
N VAL A 525 -31.83 23.73 -2.51
CA VAL A 525 -31.82 23.98 -1.05
C VAL A 525 -30.93 22.95 -0.33
N VAL A 526 -30.98 21.67 -0.73
CA VAL A 526 -30.08 20.65 -0.19
C VAL A 526 -28.62 21.02 -0.47
N ARG A 527 -28.27 21.46 -1.69
CA ARG A 527 -26.91 21.89 -2.04
C ARG A 527 -26.44 23.09 -1.22
N GLU A 528 -27.31 24.08 -1.03
CA GLU A 528 -26.99 25.25 -0.21
C GLU A 528 -26.66 24.84 1.22
N LYS A 529 -27.51 24.01 1.84
CA LYS A 529 -27.29 23.53 3.21
C LYS A 529 -26.05 22.65 3.33
N LEU A 530 -25.75 21.81 2.33
CA LEU A 530 -24.49 21.01 2.27
C LEU A 530 -23.27 21.93 2.14
N GLY A 531 -23.34 22.99 1.34
CA GLY A 531 -22.28 23.99 1.22
C GLY A 531 -21.97 24.68 2.56
N GLN A 532 -22.96 24.97 3.36
CA GLN A 532 -22.81 25.54 4.71
C GLN A 532 -22.09 24.53 5.64
N VAL A 533 -22.52 23.27 5.66
CA VAL A 533 -21.88 22.21 6.46
C VAL A 533 -20.40 22.02 6.07
N HIS A 534 -20.08 22.06 4.79
CA HIS A 534 -18.69 21.97 4.33
C HIS A 534 -17.86 23.20 4.67
N ALA A 535 -18.46 24.40 4.67
CA ALA A 535 -17.78 25.63 5.07
C ALA A 535 -17.46 25.64 6.57
N ASP A 536 -18.34 25.06 7.39
CA ASP A 536 -18.15 24.94 8.84
C ASP A 536 -17.10 23.89 9.25
N GLY A 537 -16.50 23.18 8.30
CA GLY A 537 -15.28 22.39 8.50
C GLY A 537 -15.46 20.96 8.98
N VAL A 538 -16.67 20.41 8.91
CA VAL A 538 -17.01 19.16 9.63
C VAL A 538 -16.54 17.87 8.97
N ASP A 539 -16.15 17.82 7.67
CA ASP A 539 -15.93 16.49 7.04
C ASP A 539 -14.88 16.36 5.95
N ASN A 540 -13.71 16.89 6.15
CA ASN A 540 -12.65 16.49 5.24
C ASN A 540 -11.57 15.69 6.00
N VAL A 541 -11.59 14.36 5.90
CA VAL A 541 -10.56 13.49 6.47
C VAL A 541 -9.15 13.97 6.07
N THR A 542 -9.00 14.49 4.86
CA THR A 542 -7.76 15.10 4.38
C THR A 542 -7.39 16.35 5.19
N ARG A 543 -8.34 17.18 5.58
CA ARG A 543 -8.09 18.34 6.47
C ARG A 543 -7.74 17.89 7.88
N LEU A 544 -8.45 16.88 8.40
CA LEU A 544 -8.16 16.26 9.69
C LEU A 544 -6.76 15.64 9.72
N LEU A 545 -6.33 14.99 8.64
CA LEU A 545 -4.98 14.45 8.51
C LEU A 545 -3.92 15.56 8.54
N ARG A 546 -4.19 16.70 7.89
CA ARG A 546 -3.28 17.85 7.86
C ARG A 546 -3.24 18.63 9.18
N GLY A 547 -4.15 18.37 10.11
CA GLY A 547 -4.27 19.10 11.37
C GLY A 547 -4.76 20.55 11.16
N LEU A 548 -5.58 20.76 10.11
CA LEU A 548 -6.22 22.04 9.75
C LEU A 548 -7.66 22.06 10.27
#